data_e9f35daf21d3eb61673d2780f5b9f69e
#
_entry.id   e9f35daf21d3eb61673d2780f5b9f69e
#
_cell.length_a   1.000
_cell.length_b   1.000
_cell.length_c   1.000
_cell.angle_alpha   90.00
_cell.angle_beta   90.00
_cell.angle_gamma   90.00
#
_symmetry.space_group_name_H-M   'P 1'
#
loop_
_entity.id
_entity.type
_entity.pdbx_description
1 polymer ?
#
loop_
_entity_poly.entity_id
_entity_poly.type
_entity_poly.pdbx_seq_one_letter_code
_entity_poly.pdbx_strand_id
1 'polypeptide(L)'
;MAIKVIGATCSLGEAVIDKLLMMDIDVIAKEENHLNRNASLLDYSTAGIVREGSGYSISFDDSDADIVVGKDLIIHDLLPSRADKWLAPEIINWVNGEDIVGPPRYWLGVIDAANAIAHILKAEAKLDNVHMCGRREWSSEDTKSEFDMLWQRTNQGISGNFTADVLFGHKIAGMEAKPIADEVNQRPDLDSLHQLLLSLTGDGWRPLIPFRTALMALIAGLKG
;
A
#
# COMPACT_ATOMS: atom_id res chain seq x y z
N MET A 1 -0.61 -20.80 14.84
CA MET A 1 -1.73 -20.06 14.20
C MET A 1 -1.37 -19.92 12.74
N ALA A 2 -2.25 -20.27 11.83
CA ALA A 2 -1.99 -20.11 10.40
C ALA A 2 -3.10 -19.23 9.78
N ILE A 3 -2.70 -18.31 8.90
CA ILE A 3 -3.62 -17.42 8.18
C ILE A 3 -3.67 -17.86 6.73
N LYS A 4 -4.89 -18.05 6.20
CA LYS A 4 -5.10 -18.40 4.79
C LYS A 4 -5.25 -17.12 3.96
N VAL A 5 -4.37 -16.96 2.96
CA VAL A 5 -4.36 -15.83 2.05
C VAL A 5 -4.72 -16.32 0.65
N ILE A 6 -5.76 -15.74 0.05
CA ILE A 6 -6.36 -16.20 -1.22
C ILE A 6 -6.21 -15.08 -2.26
N GLY A 7 -5.78 -15.43 -3.48
CA GLY A 7 -5.66 -14.48 -4.60
C GLY A 7 -4.60 -13.40 -4.39
N ALA A 8 -3.56 -13.66 -3.59
CA ALA A 8 -2.53 -12.70 -3.22
C ALA A 8 -1.49 -12.46 -4.32
N THR A 9 -1.93 -12.27 -5.56
CA THR A 9 -1.05 -12.04 -6.72
C THR A 9 -0.73 -10.56 -6.96
N CYS A 10 -1.35 -9.66 -6.20
CA CYS A 10 -1.08 -8.21 -6.24
C CYS A 10 -0.08 -7.80 -5.15
N SER A 11 0.52 -6.61 -5.31
CA SER A 11 1.51 -6.07 -4.37
C SER A 11 1.01 -6.00 -2.92
N LEU A 12 -0.29 -5.73 -2.73
CA LEU A 12 -0.87 -5.71 -1.38
C LEU A 12 -0.93 -7.11 -0.77
N GLY A 13 -1.44 -8.09 -1.51
CA GLY A 13 -1.51 -9.47 -1.02
C GLY A 13 -0.14 -10.04 -0.67
N GLU A 14 0.84 -9.75 -1.52
CA GLU A 14 2.23 -10.12 -1.30
C GLU A 14 2.83 -9.45 -0.05
N ALA A 15 2.59 -8.15 0.13
CA ALA A 15 3.07 -7.42 1.30
C ALA A 15 2.41 -7.91 2.61
N VAL A 16 1.15 -8.34 2.54
CA VAL A 16 0.45 -8.96 3.69
C VAL A 16 1.12 -10.28 4.07
N ILE A 17 1.44 -11.14 3.09
CA ILE A 17 2.15 -12.40 3.33
C ILE A 17 3.51 -12.11 3.99
N ASP A 18 4.30 -11.21 3.41
CA ASP A 18 5.60 -10.82 3.95
C ASP A 18 5.47 -10.36 5.41
N LYS A 19 4.47 -9.53 5.70
CA LYS A 19 4.25 -9.01 7.06
C LYS A 19 3.82 -10.09 8.04
N LEU A 20 2.96 -11.03 7.64
CA LEU A 20 2.56 -12.15 8.48
C LEU A 20 3.77 -13.02 8.85
N LEU A 21 4.61 -13.36 7.87
CA LEU A 21 5.85 -14.10 8.12
C LEU A 21 6.78 -13.35 9.07
N MET A 22 6.95 -12.03 8.90
CA MET A 22 7.74 -11.19 9.83
C MET A 22 7.17 -11.16 11.25
N MET A 23 5.90 -11.48 11.43
CA MET A 23 5.23 -11.57 12.74
C MET A 23 5.21 -13.01 13.30
N ASP A 24 6.00 -13.91 12.72
CA ASP A 24 6.04 -15.36 13.07
C ASP A 24 4.67 -16.06 12.95
N ILE A 25 3.90 -15.69 11.91
CA ILE A 25 2.58 -16.29 11.62
C ILE A 25 2.71 -17.12 10.35
N ASP A 26 2.37 -18.41 10.45
CA ASP A 26 2.31 -19.30 9.29
C ASP A 26 1.27 -18.84 8.28
N VAL A 27 1.60 -18.96 6.99
CA VAL A 27 0.73 -18.56 5.90
C VAL A 27 0.33 -19.77 5.07
N ILE A 28 -0.96 -19.87 4.75
CA ILE A 28 -1.50 -20.84 3.81
C ILE A 28 -1.78 -20.08 2.51
N ALA A 29 -0.96 -20.32 1.46
CA ALA A 29 -1.12 -19.71 0.15
C ALA A 29 -0.86 -20.73 -0.95
N LYS A 30 -1.66 -20.70 -2.01
CA LYS A 30 -1.59 -21.68 -3.11
C LYS A 30 -0.62 -21.27 -4.23
N GLU A 31 -0.38 -19.99 -4.38
CA GLU A 31 0.38 -19.40 -5.46
C GLU A 31 1.88 -19.74 -5.33
N GLU A 32 2.46 -20.34 -6.38
CA GLU A 32 3.87 -20.78 -6.36
C GLU A 32 4.87 -19.64 -6.20
N ASN A 33 4.52 -18.46 -6.70
CA ASN A 33 5.39 -17.28 -6.63
C ASN A 33 5.74 -16.88 -5.20
N HIS A 34 4.91 -17.20 -4.22
CA HIS A 34 5.18 -16.86 -2.83
C HIS A 34 6.29 -17.70 -2.23
N LEU A 35 6.38 -18.98 -2.59
CA LEU A 35 7.39 -19.89 -2.08
C LEU A 35 8.82 -19.49 -2.45
N ASN A 36 9.00 -18.94 -3.65
CA ASN A 36 10.32 -18.52 -4.12
C ASN A 36 10.69 -17.10 -3.64
N ARG A 37 9.68 -16.25 -3.41
CA ARG A 37 9.88 -14.84 -3.13
C ARG A 37 10.33 -14.58 -1.69
N ASN A 38 9.82 -15.34 -0.75
CA ASN A 38 10.03 -15.09 0.68
C ASN A 38 11.15 -15.95 1.29
N ALA A 39 11.96 -16.61 0.48
CA ALA A 39 13.08 -17.40 0.95
C ALA A 39 14.05 -16.59 1.84
N SER A 40 14.26 -15.33 1.53
CA SER A 40 15.11 -14.43 2.33
C SER A 40 14.49 -14.02 3.67
N LEU A 41 13.17 -13.99 3.78
CA LEU A 41 12.48 -13.68 5.03
C LEU A 41 12.44 -14.88 5.97
N LEU A 42 12.43 -16.10 5.44
CA LEU A 42 12.47 -17.33 6.21
C LEU A 42 13.75 -17.48 7.04
N ASP A 43 14.83 -16.82 6.65
CA ASP A 43 16.09 -16.77 7.42
C ASP A 43 15.93 -16.02 8.76
N TYR A 44 14.91 -15.16 8.87
CA TYR A 44 14.67 -14.31 10.04
C TYR A 44 13.38 -14.64 10.80
N SER A 45 12.60 -15.58 10.31
CA SER A 45 11.33 -16.00 10.89
C SER A 45 11.26 -17.52 11.01
N THR A 46 10.56 -18.01 12.03
CA THR A 46 10.24 -19.44 12.18
C THR A 46 8.98 -19.83 11.42
N ALA A 47 8.21 -18.86 10.95
CA ALA A 47 7.00 -19.06 10.17
C ALA A 47 7.28 -19.58 8.77
N GLY A 48 6.37 -20.39 8.25
CA GLY A 48 6.45 -21.00 6.93
C GLY A 48 5.24 -20.71 6.05
N ILE A 49 5.41 -20.98 4.76
CA ILE A 49 4.31 -20.98 3.80
C ILE A 49 3.96 -22.43 3.46
N VAL A 50 2.68 -22.77 3.62
CA VAL A 50 2.15 -24.08 3.26
C VAL A 50 1.03 -23.92 2.21
N ARG A 51 0.84 -24.94 1.37
CA ARG A 51 -0.15 -24.88 0.27
C ARG A 51 -1.56 -25.22 0.71
N GLU A 52 -1.68 -26.00 1.76
CA GLU A 52 -2.96 -26.54 2.23
C GLU A 52 -3.07 -26.41 3.74
N GLY A 53 -4.28 -26.16 4.22
CA GLY A 53 -4.57 -26.03 5.62
C GLY A 53 -5.89 -25.32 5.87
N SER A 54 -6.24 -25.18 7.14
CA SER A 54 -7.38 -24.39 7.62
C SER A 54 -6.89 -23.30 8.55
N GLY A 55 -7.51 -22.12 8.49
CA GLY A 55 -7.18 -20.98 9.34
C GLY A 55 -8.07 -19.80 8.98
N TYR A 56 -8.02 -18.75 9.78
CA TYR A 56 -8.68 -17.49 9.47
C TYR A 56 -8.19 -16.96 8.12
N SER A 57 -9.09 -16.43 7.30
CA SER A 57 -8.84 -16.24 5.88
C SER A 57 -9.07 -14.81 5.41
N ILE A 58 -8.26 -14.38 4.43
CA ILE A 58 -8.46 -13.15 3.68
C ILE A 58 -8.40 -13.43 2.18
N SER A 59 -9.29 -12.79 1.41
CA SER A 59 -9.33 -12.88 -0.05
C SER A 59 -9.03 -11.53 -0.70
N PHE A 60 -8.22 -11.56 -1.78
CA PHE A 60 -7.91 -10.44 -2.65
C PHE A 60 -8.52 -10.58 -4.06
N ASP A 61 -9.29 -11.63 -4.32
CA ASP A 61 -9.90 -11.98 -5.62
C ASP A 61 -11.41 -12.25 -5.54
N ASP A 62 -12.09 -11.71 -4.53
CA ASP A 62 -13.53 -11.87 -4.28
C ASP A 62 -13.96 -13.31 -3.93
N SER A 63 -13.02 -14.24 -3.70
CA SER A 63 -13.34 -15.57 -3.19
C SER A 63 -13.87 -15.51 -1.76
N ASP A 64 -14.70 -16.49 -1.38
CA ASP A 64 -15.26 -16.58 -0.04
C ASP A 64 -14.17 -16.74 1.04
N ALA A 65 -14.17 -15.84 2.02
CA ALA A 65 -13.19 -15.75 3.10
C ALA A 65 -13.81 -15.04 4.32
N ASP A 66 -13.13 -15.09 5.47
CA ASP A 66 -13.55 -14.36 6.67
C ASP A 66 -13.44 -12.84 6.50
N ILE A 67 -12.49 -12.38 5.66
CA ILE A 67 -12.37 -11.01 5.20
C ILE A 67 -12.21 -11.00 3.68
N VAL A 68 -13.05 -10.25 2.98
CA VAL A 68 -12.96 -10.01 1.54
C VAL A 68 -12.56 -8.56 1.29
N VAL A 69 -11.39 -8.36 0.68
CA VAL A 69 -10.93 -7.02 0.29
C VAL A 69 -11.79 -6.50 -0.86
N GLY A 70 -12.35 -5.30 -0.69
CA GLY A 70 -13.34 -4.72 -1.60
C GLY A 70 -14.78 -4.85 -1.10
N LYS A 71 -15.03 -5.67 -0.08
CA LYS A 71 -16.34 -5.86 0.55
C LYS A 71 -16.32 -5.56 2.04
N ASP A 72 -15.59 -6.36 2.81
CA ASP A 72 -15.49 -6.18 4.25
C ASP A 72 -14.45 -5.13 4.64
N LEU A 73 -13.38 -5.05 3.83
CA LEU A 73 -12.32 -4.05 3.93
C LEU A 73 -12.19 -3.30 2.59
N ILE A 74 -12.60 -2.05 2.56
CA ILE A 74 -12.55 -1.19 1.38
C ILE A 74 -11.32 -0.29 1.45
N ILE A 75 -10.37 -0.50 0.53
CA ILE A 75 -9.12 0.25 0.50
C ILE A 75 -9.18 1.27 -0.63
N HIS A 76 -8.92 2.52 -0.28
CA HIS A 76 -8.90 3.64 -1.22
C HIS A 76 -7.47 4.13 -1.45
N ASP A 77 -7.21 4.62 -2.66
CA ASP A 77 -6.01 5.36 -3.03
C ASP A 77 -4.69 4.65 -2.67
N LEU A 78 -4.67 3.31 -2.82
CA LEU A 78 -3.49 2.53 -2.54
C LEU A 78 -2.38 2.84 -3.57
N LEU A 79 -1.16 3.07 -3.07
CA LEU A 79 0.05 3.10 -3.89
C LEU A 79 0.71 1.72 -3.84
N PRO A 80 0.60 0.94 -4.93
CA PRO A 80 1.23 -0.38 -5.02
C PRO A 80 2.75 -0.26 -5.16
N SER A 81 3.47 -1.35 -4.94
CA SER A 81 4.93 -1.39 -5.15
C SER A 81 5.34 -1.66 -6.61
N ARG A 82 4.40 -2.00 -7.47
CA ARG A 82 4.56 -2.24 -8.92
C ARG A 82 3.25 -2.01 -9.65
N ALA A 83 3.28 -2.08 -10.99
CA ALA A 83 2.06 -2.05 -11.78
C ALA A 83 1.18 -3.27 -11.51
N ASP A 84 0.03 -3.06 -10.91
CA ASP A 84 -1.01 -4.06 -10.70
C ASP A 84 -2.40 -3.41 -10.66
N LYS A 85 -3.43 -4.17 -10.23
CA LYS A 85 -4.82 -3.71 -10.18
C LYS A 85 -5.07 -2.47 -9.30
N TRP A 86 -4.14 -2.11 -8.42
CA TRP A 86 -4.25 -0.98 -7.53
C TRP A 86 -3.69 0.33 -8.11
N LEU A 87 -3.00 0.23 -9.26
CA LEU A 87 -2.37 1.40 -9.86
C LEU A 87 -3.43 2.39 -10.37
N ALA A 88 -3.39 3.60 -9.85
CA ALA A 88 -4.32 4.65 -10.21
C ALA A 88 -4.18 5.04 -11.70
N PRO A 89 -5.30 5.24 -12.42
CA PRO A 89 -5.29 5.54 -13.87
C PRO A 89 -4.45 6.77 -14.23
N GLU A 90 -4.50 7.82 -13.40
CA GLU A 90 -3.72 9.03 -13.63
C GLU A 90 -2.21 8.77 -13.63
N ILE A 91 -1.71 7.88 -12.76
CA ILE A 91 -0.28 7.53 -12.74
C ILE A 91 0.11 6.80 -14.02
N ILE A 92 -0.76 5.92 -14.55
CA ILE A 92 -0.52 5.24 -15.83
C ILE A 92 -0.39 6.27 -16.95
N ASN A 93 -1.27 7.27 -16.99
CA ASN A 93 -1.26 8.32 -17.98
C ASN A 93 0.02 9.18 -17.89
N TRP A 94 0.44 9.53 -16.67
CA TRP A 94 1.68 10.30 -16.45
C TRP A 94 2.94 9.52 -16.87
N VAL A 95 2.98 8.21 -16.64
CA VAL A 95 4.07 7.32 -17.15
C VAL A 95 4.14 7.37 -18.68
N ASN A 96 2.98 7.44 -19.34
CA ASN A 96 2.87 7.56 -20.80
C ASN A 96 3.12 9.00 -21.34
N GLY A 97 3.37 9.96 -20.45
CA GLY A 97 3.63 11.35 -20.83
C GLY A 97 2.37 12.18 -21.07
N GLU A 98 1.21 11.70 -20.62
CA GLU A 98 -0.06 12.42 -20.72
C GLU A 98 -0.24 13.35 -19.53
N ASP A 99 -0.65 14.59 -19.78
CA ASP A 99 -0.90 15.59 -18.73
C ASP A 99 -2.37 15.62 -18.33
N ILE A 100 -2.79 14.58 -17.58
CA ILE A 100 -4.17 14.44 -17.12
C ILE A 100 -4.27 14.85 -15.64
N VAL A 101 -5.29 15.65 -15.34
CA VAL A 101 -5.66 16.01 -13.97
C VAL A 101 -6.60 14.94 -13.41
N GLY A 102 -6.16 14.29 -12.33
CA GLY A 102 -6.98 13.32 -11.59
C GLY A 102 -7.80 13.98 -10.46
N PRO A 103 -8.59 13.21 -9.72
CA PRO A 103 -9.23 13.69 -8.50
C PRO A 103 -8.20 13.85 -7.35
N PRO A 104 -8.55 14.61 -6.31
CA PRO A 104 -7.79 14.59 -5.06
C PRO A 104 -7.79 13.17 -4.46
N ARG A 105 -6.71 12.78 -3.80
CA ARG A 105 -6.50 11.44 -3.27
C ARG A 105 -6.02 11.45 -1.82
N TYR A 106 -6.35 10.39 -1.09
CA TYR A 106 -5.83 10.09 0.25
C TYR A 106 -4.82 8.93 0.16
N TRP A 107 -3.69 9.17 -0.48
CA TRP A 107 -2.71 8.15 -0.81
C TRP A 107 -2.25 7.33 0.39
N LEU A 108 -2.28 6.02 0.23
CA LEU A 108 -1.88 5.03 1.22
C LEU A 108 -0.79 4.12 0.65
N GLY A 109 0.35 4.05 1.31
CA GLY A 109 1.42 3.12 0.94
C GLY A 109 1.05 1.66 1.23
N VAL A 110 1.40 0.76 0.31
CA VAL A 110 1.09 -0.68 0.42
C VAL A 110 1.62 -1.30 1.72
N ILE A 111 2.76 -0.84 2.24
CA ILE A 111 3.36 -1.36 3.47
C ILE A 111 2.52 -1.00 4.71
N ASP A 112 1.99 0.22 4.78
CA ASP A 112 1.11 0.63 5.89
C ASP A 112 -0.21 -0.16 5.87
N ALA A 113 -0.79 -0.34 4.67
CA ALA A 113 -1.98 -1.16 4.49
C ALA A 113 -1.74 -2.61 4.93
N ALA A 114 -0.65 -3.22 4.47
CA ALA A 114 -0.28 -4.59 4.80
C ALA A 114 -0.02 -4.75 6.31
N ASN A 115 0.63 -3.77 6.95
CA ASN A 115 0.86 -3.80 8.38
C ASN A 115 -0.45 -3.81 9.19
N ALA A 116 -1.39 -2.94 8.84
CA ALA A 116 -2.70 -2.89 9.49
C ALA A 116 -3.48 -4.20 9.29
N ILE A 117 -3.53 -4.70 8.05
CA ILE A 117 -4.21 -5.97 7.70
C ILE A 117 -3.61 -7.14 8.48
N ALA A 118 -2.29 -7.23 8.60
CA ALA A 118 -1.65 -8.31 9.34
C ALA A 118 -2.01 -8.29 10.83
N HIS A 119 -2.13 -7.13 11.46
CA HIS A 119 -2.61 -7.02 12.85
C HIS A 119 -4.08 -7.44 13.00
N ILE A 120 -4.94 -7.06 12.05
CA ILE A 120 -6.36 -7.46 11.99
C ILE A 120 -6.48 -8.99 11.87
N LEU A 121 -5.71 -9.59 10.95
CA LEU A 121 -5.67 -11.03 10.72
C LEU A 121 -5.15 -11.80 11.93
N LYS A 122 -4.08 -11.31 12.58
CA LYS A 122 -3.52 -11.89 13.79
C LYS A 122 -4.55 -11.97 14.92
N ALA A 123 -5.43 -10.99 14.99
CA ALA A 123 -6.49 -10.94 16.01
C ALA A 123 -7.77 -11.68 15.59
N GLU A 124 -7.83 -12.24 14.38
CA GLU A 124 -9.03 -12.85 13.79
C GLU A 124 -10.26 -11.92 13.90
N ALA A 125 -10.02 -10.61 13.73
CA ALA A 125 -11.05 -9.59 13.90
C ALA A 125 -12.03 -9.59 12.71
N LYS A 126 -13.33 -9.63 13.00
CA LYS A 126 -14.36 -9.51 11.98
C LYS A 126 -14.48 -8.06 11.52
N LEU A 127 -14.58 -7.88 10.21
CA LEU A 127 -14.81 -6.58 9.59
C LEU A 127 -16.21 -6.54 8.96
N ASP A 128 -16.78 -5.35 8.90
CA ASP A 128 -18.03 -5.08 8.22
C ASP A 128 -17.94 -3.70 7.58
N ASN A 129 -17.65 -3.67 6.28
CA ASN A 129 -17.54 -2.45 5.49
C ASN A 129 -16.60 -1.39 6.10
N VAL A 130 -15.39 -1.82 6.51
CA VAL A 130 -14.38 -0.95 7.10
C VAL A 130 -13.56 -0.27 6.00
N HIS A 131 -13.43 1.05 6.06
CA HIS A 131 -12.68 1.82 5.08
C HIS A 131 -11.22 2.06 5.53
N MET A 132 -10.29 2.03 4.56
CA MET A 132 -8.87 2.29 4.77
C MET A 132 -8.34 3.22 3.68
N CYS A 133 -7.72 4.33 4.08
CA CYS A 133 -6.98 5.24 3.19
C CYS A 133 -5.92 6.01 3.97
N GLY A 134 -5.14 6.84 3.27
CA GLY A 134 -4.24 7.80 3.90
C GLY A 134 -5.00 8.86 4.71
N ARG A 135 -4.28 9.56 5.58
CA ARG A 135 -4.90 10.60 6.46
C ARG A 135 -4.86 12.00 5.87
N ARG A 136 -4.01 12.21 4.87
CA ARG A 136 -3.81 13.52 4.23
C ARG A 136 -4.37 13.50 2.82
N GLU A 137 -5.13 14.54 2.49
CA GLU A 137 -5.53 14.81 1.12
C GLU A 137 -4.35 15.35 0.30
N TRP A 138 -4.25 14.87 -0.92
CA TRP A 138 -3.30 15.34 -1.93
C TRP A 138 -4.07 15.81 -3.16
N SER A 139 -3.85 17.04 -3.56
CA SER A 139 -4.38 17.52 -4.83
C SER A 139 -3.75 16.74 -6.00
N SER A 140 -4.42 16.72 -7.14
CA SER A 140 -3.85 16.14 -8.35
C SER A 140 -2.55 16.85 -8.77
N GLU A 141 -2.51 18.17 -8.63
CA GLU A 141 -1.35 19.00 -8.96
C GLU A 141 -0.15 18.68 -8.08
N ASP A 142 -0.33 18.61 -6.75
CA ASP A 142 0.74 18.28 -5.81
C ASP A 142 1.25 16.83 -6.05
N THR A 143 0.34 15.91 -6.29
CA THR A 143 0.67 14.51 -6.60
C THR A 143 1.50 14.42 -7.88
N LYS A 144 1.05 15.10 -8.94
CA LYS A 144 1.75 15.13 -10.22
C LYS A 144 3.12 15.78 -10.11
N SER A 145 3.22 16.89 -9.40
CA SER A 145 4.49 17.60 -9.18
C SER A 145 5.52 16.68 -8.50
N GLU A 146 5.12 15.93 -7.46
CA GLU A 146 5.99 14.97 -6.81
C GLU A 146 6.35 13.79 -7.74
N PHE A 147 5.38 13.30 -8.52
CA PHE A 147 5.63 12.25 -9.50
C PHE A 147 6.65 12.70 -10.56
N ASP A 148 6.44 13.85 -11.20
CA ASP A 148 7.30 14.37 -12.25
C ASP A 148 8.75 14.56 -11.75
N MET A 149 8.91 15.12 -10.56
CA MET A 149 10.21 15.30 -9.94
C MET A 149 10.93 13.97 -9.72
N LEU A 150 10.25 12.98 -9.17
CA LEU A 150 10.84 11.65 -8.91
C LEU A 150 11.10 10.88 -10.21
N TRP A 151 10.18 10.98 -11.17
CA TRP A 151 10.30 10.34 -12.48
C TRP A 151 11.49 10.87 -13.26
N GLN A 152 11.68 12.19 -13.28
CA GLN A 152 12.84 12.83 -13.90
C GLN A 152 14.15 12.41 -13.25
N ARG A 153 14.22 12.41 -11.92
CA ARG A 153 15.42 11.96 -11.18
C ARG A 153 15.79 10.53 -11.51
N THR A 154 14.82 9.64 -11.57
CA THR A 154 15.05 8.24 -11.90
C THR A 154 15.55 8.09 -13.34
N ASN A 155 14.98 8.85 -14.29
CA ASN A 155 15.44 8.84 -15.69
C ASN A 155 16.85 9.39 -15.84
N GLN A 156 17.19 10.44 -15.13
CA GLN A 156 18.53 11.03 -15.16
C GLN A 156 19.57 10.13 -14.47
N GLY A 157 19.18 9.44 -13.39
CA GLY A 157 20.01 8.44 -12.73
C GLY A 157 20.40 7.29 -13.66
N ILE A 158 19.48 6.82 -14.49
CA ILE A 158 19.75 5.80 -15.49
C ILE A 158 20.68 6.32 -16.61
N SER A 159 20.53 7.59 -16.99
CA SER A 159 21.38 8.21 -18.02
C SER A 159 22.77 8.63 -17.53
N GLY A 160 23.05 8.55 -16.22
CA GLY A 160 24.32 9.00 -15.63
C GLY A 160 24.51 10.53 -15.58
N ASN A 161 23.52 11.31 -15.99
CA ASN A 161 23.58 12.77 -16.05
C ASN A 161 23.12 13.39 -14.71
N PHE A 162 23.93 13.27 -13.67
CA PHE A 162 23.71 13.98 -12.42
C PHE A 162 24.33 15.39 -12.50
N THR A 163 23.49 16.44 -12.47
CA THR A 163 23.95 17.81 -12.28
C THR A 163 23.58 18.28 -10.87
N ALA A 164 24.35 19.26 -10.34
CA ALA A 164 24.06 19.86 -9.05
C ALA A 164 22.63 20.46 -8.99
N ASP A 165 22.14 21.01 -10.10
CA ASP A 165 20.78 21.56 -10.21
C ASP A 165 19.71 20.48 -10.07
N VAL A 166 19.96 19.27 -10.56
CA VAL A 166 19.07 18.11 -10.42
C VAL A 166 18.99 17.63 -8.97
N LEU A 167 20.11 17.71 -8.25
CA LEU A 167 20.18 17.29 -6.85
C LEU A 167 19.64 18.36 -5.87
N PHE A 168 19.82 19.63 -6.17
CA PHE A 168 19.59 20.74 -5.23
C PHE A 168 18.67 21.84 -5.77
N GLY A 169 18.37 21.86 -7.07
CA GLY A 169 17.72 22.99 -7.75
C GLY A 169 16.20 23.10 -7.59
N HIS A 170 15.52 22.10 -7.03
CA HIS A 170 14.09 22.20 -6.80
C HIS A 170 13.83 22.82 -5.42
N LYS A 171 13.37 24.07 -5.41
CA LYS A 171 12.57 24.57 -4.29
C LYS A 171 11.40 23.59 -4.13
N ILE A 172 11.44 22.78 -3.10
CA ILE A 172 10.26 22.09 -2.59
C ILE A 172 9.31 23.22 -2.25
N ALA A 173 8.28 23.42 -3.07
CA ALA A 173 7.18 24.30 -2.71
C ALA A 173 6.76 23.85 -1.33
N GLY A 174 6.80 24.75 -0.36
CA GLY A 174 6.58 24.39 1.03
C GLY A 174 5.31 23.57 1.10
N MET A 175 5.44 22.34 1.58
CA MET A 175 4.29 21.50 1.88
C MET A 175 3.59 22.14 3.08
N GLU A 176 2.85 23.20 2.83
CA GLU A 176 1.92 23.72 3.83
C GLU A 176 0.93 22.60 4.09
N ALA A 177 0.94 22.10 5.33
CA ALA A 177 -0.08 21.20 5.80
C ALA A 177 -1.40 21.97 5.73
N LYS A 178 -2.13 21.80 4.62
CA LYS A 178 -3.49 22.34 4.53
C LYS A 178 -4.29 21.66 5.63
N PRO A 179 -4.99 22.42 6.49
CA PRO A 179 -5.96 21.83 7.41
C PRO A 179 -6.91 20.97 6.58
N ILE A 180 -7.39 19.90 7.15
CA ILE A 180 -8.43 19.06 6.54
C ILE A 180 -9.60 20.00 6.28
N ALA A 181 -9.73 20.43 5.02
CA ALA A 181 -10.70 21.44 4.68
C ALA A 181 -12.07 20.80 4.55
N ASP A 182 -12.99 21.51 5.10
CA ASP A 182 -14.40 21.28 5.10
C ASP A 182 -14.98 20.98 3.70
N GLU A 183 -15.88 20.03 3.65
CA GLU A 183 -17.10 19.94 2.82
C GLU A 183 -17.03 19.48 1.35
N VAL A 184 -15.93 19.38 0.62
CA VAL A 184 -16.03 19.11 -0.84
C VAL A 184 -15.55 17.70 -1.23
N ASN A 185 -14.67 17.10 -0.49
CA ASN A 185 -14.25 15.71 -0.71
C ASN A 185 -14.42 14.91 0.57
N GLN A 186 -15.46 14.10 0.60
CA GLN A 186 -15.71 13.23 1.74
C GLN A 186 -14.60 12.18 1.84
N ARG A 187 -13.63 12.44 2.71
CA ARG A 187 -12.73 11.38 3.15
C ARG A 187 -13.58 10.24 3.70
N PRO A 188 -13.29 8.98 3.33
CA PRO A 188 -13.95 7.84 3.94
C PRO A 188 -13.85 7.89 5.46
N ASP A 189 -14.90 7.45 6.16
CA ASP A 189 -14.87 7.34 7.60
C ASP A 189 -13.82 6.30 8.03
N LEU A 190 -12.85 6.73 8.82
CA LEU A 190 -11.76 5.90 9.32
C LEU A 190 -11.92 5.54 10.80
N ASP A 191 -12.99 5.97 11.46
CA ASP A 191 -13.15 5.79 12.91
C ASP A 191 -13.22 4.31 13.28
N SER A 192 -13.96 3.51 12.52
CA SER A 192 -14.05 2.06 12.74
C SER A 192 -12.67 1.38 12.65
N LEU A 193 -11.88 1.71 11.64
CA LEU A 193 -10.51 1.22 11.48
C LEU A 193 -9.62 1.70 12.62
N HIS A 194 -9.71 2.99 12.96
CA HIS A 194 -8.90 3.59 14.02
C HIS A 194 -9.15 2.94 15.37
N GLN A 195 -10.42 2.78 15.78
CA GLN A 195 -10.79 2.15 17.04
C GLN A 195 -10.37 0.68 17.10
N LEU A 196 -10.57 -0.05 16.00
CA LEU A 196 -10.13 -1.43 15.91
C LEU A 196 -8.61 -1.54 16.13
N LEU A 197 -7.82 -0.81 15.36
CA LEU A 197 -6.35 -0.86 15.49
C LEU A 197 -5.88 -0.32 16.84
N LEU A 198 -6.54 0.69 17.41
CA LEU A 198 -6.23 1.19 18.75
C LEU A 198 -6.40 0.07 19.78
N SER A 199 -7.44 -0.74 19.68
CA SER A 199 -7.66 -1.88 20.58
C SER A 199 -6.63 -3.00 20.39
N LEU A 200 -6.12 -3.20 19.15
CA LEU A 200 -5.20 -4.27 18.81
C LEU A 200 -3.71 -3.92 19.05
N THR A 201 -3.33 -2.69 18.79
CA THR A 201 -1.91 -2.25 18.78
C THR A 201 -1.59 -1.17 19.80
N GLY A 202 -2.60 -0.46 20.31
CA GLY A 202 -2.45 0.71 21.16
C GLY A 202 -2.25 2.04 20.41
N ASP A 203 -1.97 2.01 19.10
CA ASP A 203 -1.61 3.22 18.32
C ASP A 203 -2.75 3.72 17.40
N GLY A 204 -3.77 2.90 17.13
CA GLY A 204 -4.84 3.20 16.19
C GLY A 204 -4.36 3.26 14.74
N TRP A 205 -5.21 3.80 13.84
CA TRP A 205 -4.83 3.95 12.43
C TRP A 205 -3.87 5.13 12.25
N ARG A 206 -2.63 4.80 11.96
CA ARG A 206 -1.55 5.77 11.78
C ARG A 206 -0.58 5.29 10.70
N PRO A 207 -0.86 5.54 9.41
CA PRO A 207 0.10 5.25 8.35
C PRO A 207 1.38 6.08 8.58
N LEU A 208 2.53 5.42 8.51
CA LEU A 208 3.84 5.99 8.84
C LEU A 208 4.70 6.26 7.60
N ILE A 209 4.42 5.56 6.49
CA ILE A 209 5.18 5.71 5.25
C ILE A 209 4.79 7.03 4.58
N PRO A 210 5.71 7.99 4.41
CA PRO A 210 5.43 9.21 3.70
C PRO A 210 5.01 8.91 2.24
N PHE A 211 4.07 9.68 1.71
CA PHE A 211 3.61 9.57 0.32
C PHE A 211 4.78 9.49 -0.68
N ARG A 212 5.76 10.38 -0.54
CA ARG A 212 6.93 10.41 -1.40
C ARG A 212 7.72 9.10 -1.39
N THR A 213 7.87 8.47 -0.22
CA THR A 213 8.57 7.19 -0.09
C THR A 213 7.79 6.07 -0.78
N ALA A 214 6.47 6.02 -0.61
CA ALA A 214 5.62 5.06 -1.28
C ALA A 214 5.64 5.26 -2.81
N LEU A 215 5.59 6.52 -3.27
CA LEU A 215 5.67 6.86 -4.68
C LEU A 215 7.04 6.49 -5.30
N MET A 216 8.14 6.68 -4.57
CA MET A 216 9.46 6.23 -5.01
C MET A 216 9.52 4.71 -5.18
N ALA A 217 8.94 3.95 -4.26
CA ALA A 217 8.88 2.49 -4.37
C ALA A 217 8.09 2.04 -5.60
N LEU A 218 6.93 2.69 -5.86
CA LEU A 218 6.14 2.44 -7.07
C LEU A 218 6.96 2.75 -8.34
N ILE A 219 7.58 3.93 -8.43
CA ILE A 219 8.39 4.33 -9.61
C ILE A 219 9.52 3.33 -9.86
N ALA A 220 10.18 2.85 -8.81
CA ALA A 220 11.21 1.82 -8.94
C ALA A 220 10.62 0.51 -9.51
N GLY A 221 9.44 0.09 -9.03
CA GLY A 221 8.76 -1.10 -9.52
C GLY A 221 8.15 -0.98 -10.93
N LEU A 222 7.94 0.25 -11.44
CA LEU A 222 7.48 0.48 -12.83
C LEU A 222 8.62 0.36 -13.85
N LYS A 223 9.88 0.42 -13.41
CA LYS A 223 11.08 0.41 -14.28
C LYS A 223 11.91 -0.87 -14.19
N GLY A 224 11.64 -1.72 -13.21
CA GLY A 224 12.25 -3.05 -13.07
C GLY A 224 11.52 -4.08 -13.88
#